data_c2a64b72d5e2550ae33258d953e63f21
#
_entry.id   c2a64b72d5e2550ae33258d953e63f21
#
_cell.length_a   1.000
_cell.length_b   1.000
_cell.length_c   1.000
_cell.angle_alpha   90.00
_cell.angle_beta   90.00
_cell.angle_gamma   90.00
#
_symmetry.space_group_name_H-M   'P 1'
#
loop_
_entity.id
_entity.type
_entity.pdbx_description
1 polymer ?
#
loop_
_entity_poly.entity_id
_entity_poly.type
_entity_poly.pdbx_seq_one_letter_code
_entity_poly.pdbx_strand_id
1 'polypeptide(L)'
;NHSGVEVEADVRPMDMLSIDAALSFGNWTWAENVDAEFFSDYDRQNSTRVTLYTDGLKVGFQPQTQMAFGLNLMPMDGLRINTTFQMNDEFYAGFDPADRVLDTDDPQALQDAVTSVTDVVKLDAFNLMDLHLSYKMNLMGTDLVLGAHVLNALDAEYVSYAEDQGFEDDGSNSAPKVFYGSGRQIRMSFKVSL
;
A
#
# COMPACT_ATOMS: atom_id res chain seq x y z
N ASN A 1 17.18 5.35 2.00
CA ASN A 1 17.71 4.58 0.87
C ASN A 1 16.55 3.93 0.12
N HIS A 2 16.45 4.21 -1.18
CA HIS A 2 15.41 3.65 -2.05
C HIS A 2 16.10 3.00 -3.25
N SER A 3 15.88 1.72 -3.43
CA SER A 3 16.35 0.97 -4.59
C SER A 3 15.23 0.06 -5.11
N GLY A 4 15.21 -0.21 -6.41
CA GLY A 4 14.17 -1.06 -6.98
C GLY A 4 14.28 -1.22 -8.48
N VAL A 5 13.40 -2.03 -9.01
CA VAL A 5 13.22 -2.28 -10.44
C VAL A 5 11.73 -2.22 -10.77
N GLU A 6 11.40 -1.51 -11.83
CA GLU A 6 10.05 -1.42 -12.37
C GLU A 6 10.06 -1.87 -13.81
N VAL A 7 9.04 -2.66 -14.18
CA VAL A 7 8.84 -3.17 -15.54
C VAL A 7 7.38 -3.00 -15.91
N GLU A 8 7.14 -2.37 -17.06
CA GLU A 8 5.80 -2.23 -17.62
C GLU A 8 5.75 -2.83 -19.01
N ALA A 9 4.64 -3.45 -19.36
CA ALA A 9 4.38 -4.02 -20.65
C ALA A 9 2.92 -3.84 -21.05
N ASP A 10 2.69 -3.40 -22.29
CA ASP A 10 1.38 -3.38 -22.95
C ASP A 10 1.49 -4.19 -24.25
N VAL A 11 0.60 -5.16 -24.40
CA VAL A 11 0.57 -6.04 -25.57
C VAL A 11 -0.84 -6.13 -26.12
N ARG A 12 -0.96 -5.93 -27.43
CA ARG A 12 -2.22 -6.10 -28.15
C ARG A 12 -2.10 -7.23 -29.18
N PRO A 13 -2.32 -8.49 -28.76
CA PRO A 13 -2.14 -9.64 -29.63
C PRO A 13 -3.20 -9.73 -30.72
N MET A 14 -4.36 -9.08 -30.55
CA MET A 14 -5.43 -8.96 -31.53
C MET A 14 -6.27 -7.71 -31.27
N ASP A 15 -7.02 -7.24 -32.26
CA ASP A 15 -7.79 -5.99 -32.16
C ASP A 15 -8.79 -5.96 -30.98
N MET A 16 -9.30 -7.13 -30.60
CA MET A 16 -10.28 -7.27 -29.54
C MET A 16 -9.67 -7.48 -28.15
N LEU A 17 -8.34 -7.64 -28.03
CA LEU A 17 -7.67 -7.98 -26.77
C LEU A 17 -6.44 -7.14 -26.55
N SER A 18 -6.36 -6.45 -25.41
CA SER A 18 -5.12 -5.90 -24.86
C SER A 18 -4.85 -6.45 -23.46
N ILE A 19 -3.57 -6.63 -23.19
CA ILE A 19 -3.05 -7.12 -21.91
C ILE A 19 -2.00 -6.10 -21.46
N ASP A 20 -2.13 -5.62 -20.24
CA ASP A 20 -1.17 -4.75 -19.59
C ASP A 20 -0.63 -5.40 -18.32
N ALA A 21 0.64 -5.17 -18.04
CA ALA A 21 1.32 -5.66 -16.84
C ALA A 21 2.26 -4.59 -16.30
N ALA A 22 2.26 -4.42 -15.00
CA ALA A 22 3.19 -3.58 -14.27
C ALA A 22 3.75 -4.37 -13.09
N LEU A 23 5.07 -4.37 -12.93
CA LEU A 23 5.80 -5.07 -11.88
C LEU A 23 6.74 -4.07 -11.21
N SER A 24 6.69 -3.98 -9.89
CA SER A 24 7.59 -3.16 -9.10
C SER A 24 8.16 -3.99 -7.94
N PHE A 25 9.47 -4.01 -7.83
CA PHE A 25 10.20 -4.64 -6.74
C PHE A 25 11.09 -3.59 -6.10
N GLY A 26 10.79 -3.19 -4.89
CA GLY A 26 11.52 -2.19 -4.12
C GLY A 26 12.23 -2.79 -2.92
N ASN A 27 13.23 -2.08 -2.46
CA ASN A 27 13.83 -2.25 -1.15
C ASN A 27 14.10 -0.85 -0.57
N TRP A 28 13.18 -0.40 0.28
CA TRP A 28 13.20 0.94 0.84
C TRP A 28 13.44 0.87 2.33
N THR A 29 14.56 1.46 2.76
CA THR A 29 14.99 1.47 4.16
C THR A 29 15.42 2.86 4.58
N TRP A 30 15.31 3.14 5.85
CA TRP A 30 16.00 4.27 6.46
C TRP A 30 17.51 4.04 6.35
N ALA A 31 18.28 5.08 6.08
CA ALA A 31 19.69 4.94 5.73
C ALA A 31 20.62 5.05 6.93
N GLU A 32 20.15 5.66 8.02
CA GLU A 32 20.95 5.94 9.21
C GLU A 32 20.07 6.28 10.40
N ASN A 33 20.63 6.23 11.60
CA ASN A 33 20.04 6.83 12.79
C ASN A 33 20.07 8.35 12.68
N VAL A 34 19.08 9.02 13.27
CA VAL A 34 18.93 10.48 13.16
C VAL A 34 19.01 11.12 14.54
N ASP A 35 19.92 12.06 14.72
CA ASP A 35 19.93 12.92 15.90
C ASP A 35 18.86 14.00 15.76
N ALA A 36 17.95 14.07 16.69
CA ALA A 36 16.84 15.02 16.70
C ALA A 36 16.86 15.87 17.97
N GLU A 37 16.23 17.04 17.91
CA GLU A 37 16.03 17.94 19.04
C GLU A 37 14.54 18.12 19.26
N PHE A 38 14.04 17.63 20.39
CA PHE A 38 12.64 17.76 20.80
C PHE A 38 12.49 18.98 21.72
N PHE A 39 11.49 19.79 21.44
CA PHE A 39 11.14 20.95 22.26
C PHE A 39 9.94 20.61 23.15
N SER A 40 10.11 20.75 24.47
CA SER A 40 9.06 20.44 25.44
C SER A 40 8.09 21.61 25.67
N ASP A 41 8.41 22.79 25.15
CA ASP A 41 7.60 23.98 25.29
C ASP A 41 7.30 24.67 23.95
N TYR A 42 6.20 25.42 23.93
CA TYR A 42 5.76 26.17 22.75
C TYR A 42 6.76 27.25 22.31
N ASP A 43 7.46 27.86 23.28
CA ASP A 43 8.45 28.92 23.04
C ASP A 43 9.81 28.37 22.59
N ARG A 44 9.96 27.05 22.50
CA ARG A 44 11.20 26.35 22.07
C ARG A 44 12.44 26.76 22.88
N GLN A 45 12.27 26.99 24.18
CA GLN A 45 13.37 27.35 25.07
C GLN A 45 13.99 26.14 25.76
N ASN A 46 13.22 25.06 25.92
CA ASN A 46 13.68 23.81 26.50
C ASN A 46 13.68 22.72 25.45
N SER A 47 14.86 22.21 25.13
CA SER A 47 15.02 21.12 24.18
C SER A 47 15.79 19.95 24.79
N THR A 48 15.49 18.75 24.32
CA THR A 48 16.23 17.53 24.64
C THR A 48 16.73 16.94 23.33
N ARG A 49 18.02 16.60 23.26
CA ARG A 49 18.59 15.87 22.15
C ARG A 49 18.41 14.39 22.38
N VAL A 50 17.95 13.70 21.33
CA VAL A 50 17.74 12.26 21.31
C VAL A 50 18.25 11.67 20.02
N THR A 51 18.63 10.40 20.03
CA THR A 51 18.93 9.65 18.82
C THR A 51 17.72 8.80 18.47
N LEU A 52 17.22 8.94 17.25
CA LEU A 52 16.16 8.11 16.67
C LEU A 52 16.84 6.91 16.02
N TYR A 53 16.55 5.71 16.53
CA TYR A 53 17.15 4.48 16.03
C TYR A 53 16.35 3.95 14.84
N THR A 54 16.68 4.42 13.66
CA THR A 54 15.96 4.15 12.41
C THR A 54 16.78 3.40 11.36
N ASP A 55 18.09 3.25 11.56
CA ASP A 55 18.99 2.62 10.58
C ASP A 55 18.53 1.22 10.19
N GLY A 56 18.37 0.99 8.89
CA GLY A 56 17.95 -0.27 8.31
C GLY A 56 16.46 -0.57 8.38
N LEU A 57 15.65 0.20 9.14
CA LEU A 57 14.22 -0.03 9.25
C LEU A 57 13.52 0.13 7.90
N LYS A 58 12.53 -0.71 7.63
CA LYS A 58 11.75 -0.64 6.41
C LYS A 58 10.88 0.61 6.37
N VAL A 59 10.79 1.24 5.21
CA VAL A 59 9.86 2.35 4.96
C VAL A 59 8.46 1.75 4.80
N GLY A 60 7.53 2.21 5.63
CA GLY A 60 6.15 1.74 5.64
C GLY A 60 5.22 2.50 4.70
N PHE A 61 3.92 2.25 4.86
CA PHE A 61 2.77 2.84 4.18
C PHE A 61 2.55 2.42 2.73
N GLN A 62 3.50 1.75 2.08
CA GLN A 62 3.32 1.23 0.72
C GLN A 62 3.99 -0.14 0.58
N PRO A 63 3.36 -1.08 -0.13
CA PRO A 63 3.99 -2.35 -0.47
C PRO A 63 5.24 -2.12 -1.33
N GLN A 64 6.33 -2.75 -0.97
CA GLN A 64 7.60 -2.66 -1.70
C GLN A 64 7.67 -3.63 -2.89
N THR A 65 6.77 -4.62 -2.91
CA THR A 65 6.56 -5.51 -4.05
C THR A 65 5.12 -5.36 -4.52
N GLN A 66 4.94 -4.95 -5.76
CA GLN A 66 3.63 -4.77 -6.38
C GLN A 66 3.61 -5.37 -7.79
N MET A 67 2.52 -6.02 -8.12
CA MET A 67 2.28 -6.54 -9.45
C MET A 67 0.84 -6.21 -9.84
N ALA A 68 0.64 -5.75 -11.07
CA ALA A 68 -0.69 -5.52 -11.63
C ALA A 68 -0.77 -6.13 -13.03
N PHE A 69 -1.89 -6.79 -13.31
CA PHE A 69 -2.21 -7.36 -14.61
C PHE A 69 -3.60 -6.89 -15.01
N GLY A 70 -3.67 -6.24 -16.16
CA GLY A 70 -4.90 -5.79 -16.78
C GLY A 70 -5.22 -6.61 -18.03
N LEU A 71 -6.50 -6.88 -18.23
CA LEU A 71 -7.02 -7.50 -19.44
C LEU A 71 -8.21 -6.70 -19.92
N ASN A 72 -8.13 -6.22 -21.17
CA ASN A 72 -9.22 -5.54 -21.85
C ASN A 72 -9.68 -6.37 -23.03
N LEU A 73 -10.94 -6.79 -23.02
CA LEU A 73 -11.55 -7.60 -24.05
C LEU A 73 -12.75 -6.86 -24.67
N MET A 74 -12.76 -6.78 -25.98
CA MET A 74 -13.85 -6.22 -26.81
C MET A 74 -14.36 -7.28 -27.78
N PRO A 75 -15.12 -8.30 -27.32
CA PRO A 75 -15.45 -9.48 -28.11
C PRO A 75 -16.47 -9.20 -29.22
N MET A 76 -17.18 -8.08 -29.12
CA MET A 76 -18.16 -7.61 -30.10
C MET A 76 -18.35 -6.11 -29.97
N ASP A 77 -18.93 -5.49 -30.99
CA ASP A 77 -19.23 -4.06 -30.97
C ASP A 77 -20.06 -3.66 -29.74
N GLY A 78 -19.61 -2.60 -29.08
CA GLY A 78 -20.25 -2.04 -27.90
C GLY A 78 -19.94 -2.75 -26.58
N LEU A 79 -19.49 -4.02 -26.58
CA LEU A 79 -19.18 -4.76 -25.35
C LEU A 79 -17.71 -4.63 -24.97
N ARG A 80 -17.46 -4.19 -23.74
CA ARG A 80 -16.12 -4.15 -23.13
C ARG A 80 -16.12 -4.88 -21.80
N ILE A 81 -15.12 -5.70 -21.62
CA ILE A 81 -14.81 -6.40 -20.37
C ILE A 81 -13.39 -5.99 -19.98
N ASN A 82 -13.27 -5.42 -18.80
CA ASN A 82 -11.97 -5.06 -18.23
C ASN A 82 -11.80 -5.79 -16.89
N THR A 83 -10.64 -6.38 -16.71
CA THR A 83 -10.27 -7.05 -15.45
C THR A 83 -8.92 -6.54 -15.04
N THR A 84 -8.77 -6.15 -13.77
CA THR A 84 -7.49 -5.82 -13.17
C THR A 84 -7.24 -6.76 -11.99
N PHE A 85 -6.09 -7.40 -11.97
CA PHE A 85 -5.61 -8.20 -10.84
C PHE A 85 -4.38 -7.54 -10.26
N GLN A 86 -4.32 -7.40 -8.93
CA GLN A 86 -3.22 -6.78 -8.21
C GLN A 86 -2.71 -7.73 -7.12
N MET A 87 -1.39 -7.79 -6.98
CA MET A 87 -0.71 -8.45 -5.87
C MET A 87 0.12 -7.41 -5.13
N ASN A 88 0.09 -7.45 -3.80
CA ASN A 88 0.82 -6.56 -2.93
C ASN A 88 1.50 -7.38 -1.85
N ASP A 89 2.81 -7.22 -1.71
CA ASP A 89 3.63 -7.90 -0.71
C ASP A 89 4.74 -6.95 -0.21
N GLU A 90 5.52 -7.40 0.76
CA GLU A 90 6.54 -6.57 1.41
C GLU A 90 5.92 -5.23 1.88
N PHE A 91 4.75 -5.33 2.50
CA PHE A 91 4.01 -4.21 3.02
C PHE A 91 4.31 -4.05 4.51
N TYR A 92 4.76 -2.88 4.90
CA TYR A 92 5.14 -2.58 6.28
C TYR A 92 4.28 -1.46 6.84
N ALA A 93 3.99 -1.55 8.14
CA ALA A 93 3.34 -0.46 8.87
C ALA A 93 4.23 0.80 8.82
N GLY A 94 3.63 1.97 8.81
CA GLY A 94 4.38 3.19 9.08
C GLY A 94 4.67 3.31 10.57
N PHE A 95 5.67 4.07 10.95
CA PHE A 95 5.97 4.37 12.34
C PHE A 95 6.27 5.85 12.53
N ASP A 96 6.04 6.36 13.73
CA ASP A 96 6.54 7.68 14.11
C ASP A 96 8.01 7.52 14.53
N PRO A 97 8.97 8.23 13.90
CA PRO A 97 10.37 8.18 14.33
C PRO A 97 10.56 8.53 15.81
N ALA A 98 9.66 9.33 16.41
CA ALA A 98 9.71 9.65 17.82
C ALA A 98 9.51 8.43 18.73
N ASP A 99 8.82 7.37 18.25
CA ASP A 99 8.64 6.12 18.98
C ASP A 99 9.91 5.23 18.95
N ARG A 100 10.95 5.67 18.25
CA ARG A 100 12.26 4.99 18.14
C ARG A 100 13.34 5.66 18.97
N VAL A 101 12.95 6.36 20.02
CA VAL A 101 13.85 6.91 21.04
C VAL A 101 14.02 5.87 22.13
N LEU A 102 15.27 5.61 22.50
CA LEU A 102 15.60 4.77 23.66
C LEU A 102 16.00 5.70 24.81
N ASP A 103 15.19 5.74 25.85
CA ASP A 103 15.42 6.57 27.03
C ASP A 103 16.20 5.77 28.10
N THR A 104 17.49 5.56 27.83
CA THR A 104 18.38 4.92 28.80
C THR A 104 19.81 5.50 28.71
N ASP A 105 20.33 5.86 29.88
CA ASP A 105 21.73 6.28 30.04
C ASP A 105 22.68 5.09 30.29
N ASP A 106 22.16 3.89 30.46
CA ASP A 106 22.94 2.65 30.66
C ASP A 106 23.42 2.13 29.29
N PRO A 107 24.74 2.12 29.02
CA PRO A 107 25.29 1.64 27.75
C PRO A 107 24.95 0.19 27.42
N GLN A 108 24.77 -0.67 28.43
CA GLN A 108 24.42 -2.07 28.19
C GLN A 108 22.93 -2.21 27.85
N ALA A 109 22.06 -1.52 28.59
CA ALA A 109 20.65 -1.46 28.29
C ALA A 109 20.39 -0.84 26.91
N LEU A 110 21.14 0.19 26.54
CA LEU A 110 21.09 0.79 25.20
C LEU A 110 21.47 -0.23 24.11
N GLN A 111 22.56 -0.97 24.32
CA GLN A 111 23.00 -1.99 23.36
C GLN A 111 21.98 -3.10 23.20
N ASP A 112 21.39 -3.56 24.31
CA ASP A 112 20.38 -4.61 24.33
C ASP A 112 19.09 -4.12 23.65
N ALA A 113 18.67 -2.88 23.93
CA ALA A 113 17.51 -2.25 23.31
C ALA A 113 17.70 -2.02 21.80
N VAL A 114 18.86 -1.51 21.35
CA VAL A 114 19.19 -1.38 19.93
C VAL A 114 19.17 -2.74 19.22
N THR A 115 19.63 -3.79 19.89
CA THR A 115 19.60 -5.16 19.34
C THR A 115 18.18 -5.70 19.27
N SER A 116 17.29 -5.28 20.17
CA SER A 116 15.87 -5.66 20.22
C SER A 116 14.96 -4.77 19.37
N VAL A 117 15.43 -3.60 18.90
CA VAL A 117 14.71 -2.78 17.90
C VAL A 117 14.62 -3.58 16.61
N THR A 118 13.61 -4.41 16.56
CA THR A 118 13.29 -5.21 15.39
C THR A 118 12.73 -4.31 14.30
N ASP A 119 12.74 -4.81 13.07
CA ASP A 119 12.12 -4.16 11.91
C ASP A 119 10.67 -3.75 12.22
N VAL A 120 10.15 -2.82 11.45
CA VAL A 120 8.74 -2.42 11.52
C VAL A 120 7.81 -3.60 11.22
N VAL A 121 6.59 -3.56 11.74
CA VAL A 121 5.63 -4.64 11.57
C VAL A 121 5.35 -4.88 10.10
N LYS A 122 5.65 -6.08 9.61
CA LYS A 122 5.28 -6.54 8.28
C LYS A 122 3.82 -6.97 8.28
N LEU A 123 3.07 -6.49 7.29
CA LEU A 123 1.67 -6.82 7.08
C LEU A 123 1.55 -7.99 6.11
N ASP A 124 0.43 -8.70 6.18
CA ASP A 124 0.14 -9.81 5.29
C ASP A 124 0.01 -9.34 3.83
N ALA A 125 0.55 -10.14 2.92
CA ALA A 125 0.36 -9.94 1.49
C ALA A 125 -1.11 -10.11 1.11
N PHE A 126 -1.56 -9.34 0.12
CA PHE A 126 -2.94 -9.42 -0.33
C PHE A 126 -3.07 -9.29 -1.85
N ASN A 127 -4.18 -9.82 -2.37
CA ASN A 127 -4.52 -9.78 -3.78
C ASN A 127 -5.90 -9.17 -3.97
N LEU A 128 -6.04 -8.31 -4.96
CA LEU A 128 -7.30 -7.70 -5.34
C LEU A 128 -7.61 -8.01 -6.80
N MET A 129 -8.89 -8.13 -7.12
CA MET A 129 -9.36 -8.31 -8.48
C MET A 129 -10.59 -7.44 -8.71
N ASP A 130 -10.53 -6.59 -9.73
CA ASP A 130 -11.65 -5.78 -10.16
C ASP A 130 -12.16 -6.26 -11.52
N LEU A 131 -13.48 -6.29 -11.68
CA LEU A 131 -14.16 -6.64 -12.91
C LEU A 131 -15.06 -5.50 -13.35
N HIS A 132 -14.95 -5.10 -14.61
CA HIS A 132 -15.76 -4.06 -15.20
C HIS A 132 -16.35 -4.56 -16.51
N LEU A 133 -17.66 -4.47 -16.63
CA LEU A 133 -18.41 -4.76 -17.82
C LEU A 133 -19.10 -3.49 -18.29
N SER A 134 -19.00 -3.13 -19.57
CA SER A 134 -19.78 -2.07 -20.17
C SER A 134 -20.32 -2.47 -21.52
N TYR A 135 -21.59 -2.12 -21.76
CA TYR A 135 -22.22 -2.37 -23.05
C TYR A 135 -22.86 -1.10 -23.59
N LYS A 136 -22.34 -0.66 -24.75
CA LYS A 136 -22.88 0.47 -25.50
C LYS A 136 -23.83 -0.05 -26.58
N MET A 137 -25.04 0.50 -26.64
CA MET A 137 -26.00 0.23 -27.69
C MET A 137 -26.65 1.53 -28.17
N ASN A 138 -27.15 1.54 -29.41
CA ASN A 138 -28.00 2.61 -29.91
C ASN A 138 -29.45 2.10 -29.95
N LEU A 139 -30.35 2.81 -29.26
CA LEU A 139 -31.75 2.49 -29.25
C LEU A 139 -32.54 3.69 -29.79
N MET A 140 -33.13 3.54 -30.98
CA MET A 140 -33.95 4.57 -31.64
C MET A 140 -33.27 5.93 -31.75
N GLY A 141 -31.93 5.95 -32.05
CA GLY A 141 -31.16 7.19 -32.21
C GLY A 141 -30.55 7.73 -30.92
N THR A 142 -30.81 7.09 -29.78
CA THR A 142 -30.26 7.44 -28.47
C THR A 142 -29.15 6.46 -28.08
N ASP A 143 -27.99 6.95 -27.73
CA ASP A 143 -26.88 6.13 -27.21
C ASP A 143 -27.08 5.80 -25.74
N LEU A 144 -27.08 4.51 -25.46
CA LEU A 144 -27.18 3.95 -24.09
C LEU A 144 -25.88 3.24 -23.74
N VAL A 145 -25.39 3.45 -22.53
CA VAL A 145 -24.29 2.67 -21.96
C VAL A 145 -24.73 2.08 -20.62
N LEU A 146 -24.68 0.77 -20.54
CA LEU A 146 -24.89 0.00 -19.32
C LEU A 146 -23.54 -0.39 -18.75
N GLY A 147 -23.32 -0.23 -17.44
CA GLY A 147 -22.12 -0.64 -16.75
C GLY A 147 -22.43 -1.50 -15.53
N ALA A 148 -21.60 -2.52 -15.32
CA ALA A 148 -21.56 -3.32 -14.10
C ALA A 148 -20.12 -3.42 -13.63
N HIS A 149 -19.89 -3.19 -12.36
CA HIS A 149 -18.55 -3.17 -11.78
C HIS A 149 -18.55 -3.98 -10.49
N VAL A 150 -17.60 -4.88 -10.36
CA VAL A 150 -17.34 -5.63 -9.14
C VAL A 150 -15.92 -5.27 -8.69
N LEU A 151 -15.81 -4.52 -7.61
CA LEU A 151 -14.54 -4.17 -6.98
C LEU A 151 -14.25 -5.19 -5.89
N ASN A 152 -12.99 -5.55 -5.73
CA ASN A 152 -12.54 -6.61 -4.84
C ASN A 152 -13.37 -7.89 -5.04
N ALA A 153 -13.41 -8.40 -6.28
CA ALA A 153 -14.21 -9.58 -6.65
C ALA A 153 -13.81 -10.84 -5.88
N LEU A 154 -12.57 -10.91 -5.39
CA LEU A 154 -12.07 -12.00 -4.55
C LEU A 154 -12.63 -11.94 -3.12
N ASP A 155 -13.24 -10.82 -2.72
CA ASP A 155 -13.68 -10.55 -1.36
C ASP A 155 -12.55 -10.68 -0.34
N ALA A 156 -11.35 -10.24 -0.73
CA ALA A 156 -10.17 -10.31 0.12
C ALA A 156 -10.34 -9.35 1.31
N GLU A 157 -10.09 -9.88 2.51
CA GLU A 157 -9.90 -9.05 3.70
C GLU A 157 -8.43 -8.67 3.77
N TYR A 158 -8.12 -7.38 3.86
CA TYR A 158 -6.75 -6.91 3.84
C TYR A 158 -6.59 -5.64 4.66
N VAL A 159 -5.40 -5.46 5.21
CA VAL A 159 -5.00 -4.20 5.85
C VAL A 159 -4.55 -3.23 4.74
N SER A 160 -5.23 -2.09 4.64
CA SER A 160 -4.91 -1.05 3.66
C SER A 160 -3.94 0.00 4.20
N TYR A 161 -3.85 0.12 5.52
CA TYR A 161 -3.00 1.06 6.23
C TYR A 161 -2.75 0.56 7.64
N ALA A 162 -1.53 0.70 8.14
CA ALA A 162 -1.20 0.41 9.52
C ALA A 162 -0.14 1.38 10.07
N GLU A 163 -0.25 1.66 11.36
CA GLU A 163 0.73 2.39 12.15
C GLU A 163 1.30 1.43 13.21
N ASP A 164 2.61 1.30 13.22
CA ASP A 164 3.34 0.66 14.30
C ASP A 164 3.28 1.59 15.52
N GLN A 165 2.97 1.04 16.68
CA GLN A 165 2.80 1.83 17.92
C GLN A 165 4.05 1.79 18.79
N GLY A 166 5.21 1.33 18.25
CA GLY A 166 6.45 1.23 18.99
C GLY A 166 6.48 0.06 19.98
N PHE A 167 7.07 0.26 21.13
CA PHE A 167 7.32 -0.78 22.12
C PHE A 167 6.51 -0.54 23.39
N GLU A 168 6.10 -1.63 24.03
CA GLU A 168 5.56 -1.62 25.38
C GLU A 168 6.70 -1.48 26.40
N ASP A 169 6.36 -1.16 27.66
CA ASP A 169 7.33 -1.02 28.76
C ASP A 169 8.18 -2.27 29.01
N ASP A 170 7.69 -3.43 28.59
CA ASP A 170 8.41 -4.72 28.72
C ASP A 170 9.32 -5.02 27.51
N GLY A 171 9.42 -4.10 26.55
CA GLY A 171 10.22 -4.22 25.32
C GLY A 171 9.57 -5.06 24.21
N SER A 172 8.32 -5.51 24.39
CA SER A 172 7.56 -6.15 23.33
C SER A 172 7.01 -5.12 22.35
N ASN A 173 6.77 -5.52 21.10
CA ASN A 173 6.09 -4.64 20.12
C ASN A 173 4.64 -4.45 20.51
N SER A 174 4.20 -3.20 20.56
CA SER A 174 2.79 -2.87 20.67
C SER A 174 2.02 -3.36 19.45
N ALA A 175 0.77 -3.76 19.63
CA ALA A 175 -0.07 -4.15 18.50
C ALA A 175 -0.26 -2.97 17.54
N PRO A 176 -0.03 -3.14 16.23
CA PRO A 176 -0.19 -2.05 15.28
C PRO A 176 -1.64 -1.61 15.19
N LYS A 177 -1.86 -0.31 15.00
CA LYS A 177 -3.16 0.23 14.67
C LYS A 177 -3.42 0.00 13.19
N VAL A 178 -4.46 -0.76 12.86
CA VAL A 178 -4.76 -1.19 11.50
C VAL A 178 -6.07 -0.63 10.98
N PHE A 179 -6.12 -0.36 9.67
CA PHE A 179 -7.32 -0.03 8.93
C PHE A 179 -7.50 -1.02 7.79
N TYR A 180 -8.66 -1.62 7.74
CA TYR A 180 -8.99 -2.59 6.69
C TYR A 180 -9.42 -1.89 5.41
N GLY A 181 -9.11 -2.50 4.30
CA GLY A 181 -9.63 -2.12 2.99
C GLY A 181 -11.11 -2.48 2.84
N SER A 182 -11.73 -1.93 1.81
CA SER A 182 -13.13 -2.23 1.52
C SER A 182 -13.29 -3.67 1.02
N GLY A 183 -14.27 -4.38 1.56
CA GLY A 183 -14.72 -5.67 1.01
C GLY A 183 -15.32 -5.52 -0.39
N ARG A 184 -15.83 -6.61 -0.95
CA ARG A 184 -16.41 -6.63 -2.29
C ARG A 184 -17.53 -5.61 -2.43
N GLN A 185 -17.47 -4.83 -3.53
CA GLN A 185 -18.49 -3.85 -3.89
C GLN A 185 -19.04 -4.14 -5.28
N ILE A 186 -20.35 -4.09 -5.41
CA ILE A 186 -21.04 -4.24 -6.70
C ILE A 186 -21.71 -2.90 -7.03
N ARG A 187 -21.41 -2.36 -8.21
CA ARG A 187 -21.98 -1.10 -8.70
C ARG A 187 -22.56 -1.30 -10.08
N MET A 188 -23.67 -0.63 -10.36
CA MET A 188 -24.27 -0.56 -11.68
C MET A 188 -24.35 0.90 -12.12
N SER A 189 -24.16 1.14 -13.40
CA SER A 189 -24.24 2.46 -14.00
C SER A 189 -25.11 2.43 -15.27
N PHE A 190 -25.79 3.54 -15.50
CA PHE A 190 -26.61 3.75 -16.69
C PHE A 190 -26.37 5.17 -17.20
N LYS A 191 -25.99 5.30 -18.47
CA LYS A 191 -25.76 6.59 -19.13
C LYS A 191 -26.59 6.67 -20.41
N VAL A 192 -27.33 7.78 -20.57
CA VAL A 192 -28.07 8.13 -21.78
C VAL A 192 -27.41 9.35 -22.42
N SER A 193 -27.18 9.33 -23.72
CA SER A 193 -26.70 10.48 -24.49
C SER A 193 -27.69 10.75 -25.61
N LEU A 194 -28.33 11.92 -25.59
CA LEU A 194 -29.31 12.40 -26.54
C LEU A 194 -28.58 13.15 -27.66
#